data_f1f29bcdb4ef08eff0a317b1326995a6
#
_entry.id   f1f29bcdb4ef08eff0a317b1326995a6
#
_cell.length_a   1.000
_cell.length_b   1.000
_cell.length_c   1.000
_cell.angle_alpha   90.00
_cell.angle_beta   90.00
_cell.angle_gamma   90.00
#
_symmetry.space_group_name_H-M   'P 1'
#
loop_
_entity.id
_entity.type
_entity.pdbx_description
1 polymer ?
#
loop_
_entity_poly.entity_id
_entity_poly.type
_entity_poly.pdbx_seq_one_letter_code
_entity_poly.pdbx_strand_id
1 'polypeptide(L)'
;MKSRDPIHFNVYILIDVDDIVNDKTLFDKDKTLAKKSDIASHVWVAVYKNKNGSETLTTFKGSQIIKLDDARLKDEVQFKASSIMQEPQEYKILLHSYEKLKNSESNENMRDPEFMDVSSTQVSLLASGQPKLSTVVHTNYWNTTHIVPGQPGDFMCIFEIYDKKGAFVGFCAWKHKIQSGDQTA
;
A
#
# COMPACT_ATOMS: atom_id res chain seq x y z
N MET A 1 -0.69 18.10 -29.31
CA MET A 1 0.13 17.43 -28.28
C MET A 1 -0.10 15.93 -28.39
N LYS A 2 0.95 15.12 -28.59
CA LYS A 2 0.81 13.65 -28.48
C LYS A 2 0.51 13.33 -27.02
N SER A 3 -0.59 12.62 -26.72
CA SER A 3 -0.83 12.11 -25.37
C SER A 3 0.27 11.10 -25.09
N ARG A 4 0.98 11.26 -23.97
CA ARG A 4 1.90 10.21 -23.51
C ARG A 4 1.10 9.00 -23.02
N ASP A 5 1.71 7.85 -23.07
CA ASP A 5 1.14 6.66 -22.45
C ASP A 5 1.01 6.84 -20.92
N PRO A 6 -0.03 6.30 -20.29
CA PRO A 6 -0.17 6.33 -18.84
C PRO A 6 1.04 5.70 -18.14
N ILE A 7 1.43 6.26 -17.00
CA ILE A 7 2.42 5.65 -16.12
C ILE A 7 1.67 4.78 -15.11
N HIS A 8 2.23 3.60 -14.83
CA HIS A 8 1.74 2.72 -13.79
C HIS A 8 2.69 2.79 -12.58
N PHE A 9 2.14 3.15 -11.44
CA PHE A 9 2.84 3.17 -10.16
C PHE A 9 2.38 2.00 -9.31
N ASN A 10 3.31 1.19 -8.84
CA ASN A 10 3.05 0.16 -7.84
C ASN A 10 3.66 0.63 -6.52
N VAL A 11 2.82 0.84 -5.52
CA VAL A 11 3.20 1.28 -4.19
C VAL A 11 3.12 0.08 -3.25
N TYR A 12 4.27 -0.42 -2.84
CA TYR A 12 4.38 -1.51 -1.88
C TYR A 12 4.57 -0.92 -0.48
N ILE A 13 3.63 -1.22 0.41
CA ILE A 13 3.67 -0.83 1.82
C ILE A 13 4.15 -2.05 2.61
N LEU A 14 5.38 -2.00 3.07
CA LEU A 14 6.03 -3.07 3.83
C LEU A 14 6.00 -2.71 5.31
N ILE A 15 5.52 -3.63 6.14
CA ILE A 15 5.23 -3.35 7.56
C ILE A 15 5.93 -4.36 8.45
N ASP A 16 6.64 -3.87 9.46
CA ASP A 16 7.20 -4.68 10.55
C ASP A 16 6.10 -5.00 11.55
N VAL A 17 5.43 -6.13 11.31
CA VAL A 17 4.25 -6.52 12.08
C VAL A 17 4.64 -7.05 13.46
N ASP A 18 5.78 -7.72 13.56
CA ASP A 18 6.24 -8.31 14.82
C ASP A 18 6.50 -7.22 15.85
N ASP A 19 7.16 -6.13 15.45
CA ASP A 19 7.38 -4.97 16.32
C ASP A 19 6.07 -4.30 16.72
N ILE A 20 5.10 -4.17 15.79
CA ILE A 20 3.78 -3.60 16.10
C ILE A 20 3.03 -4.42 17.14
N VAL A 21 3.03 -5.76 17.01
CA VAL A 21 2.30 -6.64 17.93
C VAL A 21 2.96 -6.66 19.32
N ASN A 22 4.27 -6.45 19.39
CA ASN A 22 4.99 -6.34 20.66
C ASN A 22 4.67 -5.02 21.40
N ASP A 23 4.25 -3.98 20.69
CA ASP A 23 3.80 -2.71 21.29
C ASP A 23 2.28 -2.57 21.25
N LYS A 24 1.63 -2.91 22.36
CA LYS A 24 0.16 -2.89 22.49
C LYS A 24 -0.48 -1.51 22.30
N THR A 25 0.29 -0.44 22.18
CA THR A 25 -0.22 0.90 21.90
C THR A 25 -0.42 1.16 20.41
N LEU A 26 0.15 0.32 19.54
CA LEU A 26 0.17 0.51 18.10
C LEU A 26 -0.97 -0.22 17.36
N PHE A 27 -1.68 -1.12 18.03
CA PHE A 27 -2.82 -1.83 17.45
C PHE A 27 -3.97 -2.00 18.45
N ASP A 28 -5.18 -2.24 17.95
CA ASP A 28 -6.37 -2.50 18.76
C ASP A 28 -7.31 -3.46 18.02
N LYS A 29 -8.12 -4.21 18.78
CA LYS A 29 -9.19 -5.05 18.21
C LYS A 29 -10.36 -4.21 17.70
N ASP A 30 -10.55 -3.00 18.23
CA ASP A 30 -11.49 -2.02 17.73
C ASP A 30 -10.81 -1.14 16.67
N LYS A 31 -11.31 -1.20 15.43
CA LYS A 31 -10.83 -0.40 14.31
C LYS A 31 -10.85 1.10 14.60
N THR A 32 -11.84 1.59 15.35
CA THR A 32 -11.96 3.02 15.68
C THR A 32 -10.84 3.48 16.62
N LEU A 33 -10.44 2.63 17.56
CA LEU A 33 -9.32 2.89 18.47
C LEU A 33 -7.98 2.78 17.74
N ALA A 34 -7.81 1.78 16.87
CA ALA A 34 -6.63 1.61 16.05
C ALA A 34 -6.33 2.82 15.14
N LYS A 35 -7.35 3.55 14.68
CA LYS A 35 -7.18 4.80 13.90
C LYS A 35 -6.48 5.92 14.67
N LYS A 36 -6.37 5.83 16.00
CA LYS A 36 -5.68 6.82 16.83
C LYS A 36 -4.18 6.57 16.93
N SER A 37 -3.73 5.36 16.66
CA SER A 37 -2.31 4.99 16.59
C SER A 37 -1.70 5.43 15.25
N ASP A 38 -0.38 5.53 15.21
CA ASP A 38 0.37 5.77 13.98
C ASP A 38 1.61 4.86 13.97
N ILE A 39 1.64 3.95 13.00
CA ILE A 39 2.70 2.97 12.85
C ILE A 39 3.82 3.44 11.89
N ALA A 40 3.94 4.74 11.61
CA ALA A 40 4.86 5.27 10.59
C ALA A 40 6.31 4.80 10.76
N SER A 41 6.81 4.64 12.00
CA SER A 41 8.16 4.14 12.28
C SER A 41 8.39 2.69 11.87
N HIS A 42 7.32 1.90 11.70
CA HIS A 42 7.32 0.48 11.33
C HIS A 42 6.93 0.25 9.88
N VAL A 43 6.87 1.31 9.07
CA VAL A 43 6.45 1.24 7.67
C VAL A 43 7.61 1.60 6.75
N TRP A 44 7.81 0.80 5.72
CA TRP A 44 8.65 1.10 4.56
C TRP A 44 7.78 1.15 3.33
N VAL A 45 8.05 2.09 2.46
CA VAL A 45 7.33 2.24 1.19
C VAL A 45 8.31 2.09 0.04
N ALA A 46 7.97 1.24 -0.90
CA ALA A 46 8.66 1.11 -2.16
C ALA A 46 7.71 1.52 -3.29
N VAL A 47 8.08 2.55 -4.03
CA VAL A 47 7.34 3.01 -5.20
C VAL A 47 8.08 2.52 -6.44
N TYR A 48 7.40 1.68 -7.19
CA TYR A 48 7.87 1.16 -8.46
C TYR A 48 7.11 1.87 -9.59
N LYS A 49 7.85 2.51 -10.48
CA LYS A 49 7.32 3.27 -11.59
C LYS A 49 7.75 2.61 -12.89
N ASN A 50 6.78 2.26 -13.73
CA ASN A 50 7.02 1.80 -15.08
C ASN A 50 6.61 2.88 -16.09
N LYS A 51 7.58 3.40 -16.83
CA LYS A 51 7.38 4.39 -17.88
C LYS A 51 8.06 3.89 -19.15
N ASN A 52 7.28 3.49 -20.15
CA ASN A 52 7.77 3.04 -21.47
C ASN A 52 8.84 1.94 -21.36
N GLY A 53 8.66 0.97 -20.44
CA GLY A 53 9.61 -0.11 -20.21
C GLY A 53 10.84 0.29 -19.41
N SER A 54 10.98 1.55 -18.98
CA SER A 54 11.98 1.98 -18.02
C SER A 54 11.39 1.90 -16.61
N GLU A 55 12.08 1.16 -15.75
CA GLU A 55 11.65 0.88 -14.40
C GLU A 55 12.52 1.63 -13.41
N THR A 56 11.87 2.34 -12.48
CA THR A 56 12.56 3.01 -11.37
C THR A 56 11.94 2.61 -10.05
N LEU A 57 12.78 2.33 -9.06
CA LEU A 57 12.39 2.01 -7.70
C LEU A 57 12.86 3.10 -6.76
N THR A 58 11.94 3.65 -5.98
CA THR A 58 12.25 4.59 -4.90
C THR A 58 11.75 4.03 -3.58
N THR A 59 12.58 4.06 -2.53
CA THR A 59 12.24 3.53 -1.21
C THR A 59 12.27 4.62 -0.16
N PHE A 60 11.34 4.53 0.79
CA PHE A 60 11.22 5.44 1.92
C PHE A 60 11.02 4.63 3.21
N LYS A 61 11.70 5.00 4.29
CA LYS A 61 11.47 4.43 5.63
C LYS A 61 10.81 5.46 6.52
N GLY A 62 9.76 5.07 7.24
CA GLY A 62 9.10 5.96 8.20
C GLY A 62 8.52 7.23 7.56
N SER A 63 8.45 7.27 6.23
CA SER A 63 7.97 8.45 5.52
C SER A 63 6.46 8.56 5.63
N GLN A 64 5.99 9.73 6.04
CA GLN A 64 4.58 10.08 5.95
C GLN A 64 4.20 10.65 4.57
N ILE A 65 5.14 10.72 3.62
CA ILE A 65 4.89 11.28 2.29
C ILE A 65 5.33 10.27 1.24
N ILE A 66 4.37 9.79 0.44
CA ILE A 66 4.63 9.02 -0.77
C ILE A 66 4.75 9.99 -1.94
N LYS A 67 5.89 9.99 -2.62
CA LYS A 67 6.12 10.82 -3.80
C LYS A 67 5.86 10.02 -5.06
N LEU A 68 4.97 10.53 -5.91
CA LEU A 68 4.68 9.99 -7.24
C LEU A 68 5.23 10.97 -8.29
N ASP A 69 6.53 10.94 -8.48
CA ASP A 69 7.21 11.85 -9.41
C ASP A 69 6.72 11.64 -10.85
N ASP A 70 6.48 12.75 -11.58
CA ASP A 70 5.89 12.80 -12.91
C ASP A 70 4.46 12.25 -13.04
N ALA A 71 3.77 11.91 -11.96
CA ALA A 71 2.40 11.45 -12.04
C ALA A 71 1.46 12.55 -12.57
N ARG A 72 0.53 12.18 -13.46
CA ARG A 72 -0.42 13.08 -14.13
C ARG A 72 -1.82 12.47 -14.20
N LEU A 73 -2.75 13.26 -14.69
CA LEU A 73 -4.09 12.79 -14.98
C LEU A 73 -4.06 11.53 -15.86
N LYS A 74 -4.84 10.51 -15.50
CA LYS A 74 -4.94 9.18 -16.10
C LYS A 74 -3.80 8.19 -15.77
N ASP A 75 -2.79 8.59 -14.99
CA ASP A 75 -1.83 7.62 -14.48
C ASP A 75 -2.51 6.75 -13.41
N GLU A 76 -2.08 5.51 -13.29
CA GLU A 76 -2.67 4.53 -12.39
C GLU A 76 -1.73 4.25 -11.22
N VAL A 77 -2.31 4.14 -10.02
CA VAL A 77 -1.55 3.80 -8.82
C VAL A 77 -2.17 2.59 -8.16
N GLN A 78 -1.37 1.55 -7.97
CA GLN A 78 -1.73 0.35 -7.25
C GLN A 78 -1.05 0.33 -5.88
N PHE A 79 -1.82 0.12 -4.82
CA PHE A 79 -1.31 -0.05 -3.47
C PHE A 79 -1.40 -1.50 -3.04
N LYS A 80 -0.33 -2.01 -2.45
CA LYS A 80 -0.25 -3.36 -1.91
C LYS A 80 0.49 -3.36 -0.58
N ALA A 81 -0.10 -3.99 0.44
CA ALA A 81 0.54 -4.17 1.73
C ALA A 81 1.11 -5.58 1.89
N SER A 82 2.23 -5.69 2.59
CA SER A 82 2.84 -6.96 2.99
C SER A 82 3.60 -6.78 4.29
N SER A 83 3.67 -7.83 5.09
CA SER A 83 4.61 -7.89 6.22
C SER A 83 6.04 -7.99 5.69
N ILE A 84 6.99 -7.38 6.40
CA ILE A 84 8.41 -7.63 6.19
C ILE A 84 8.65 -9.09 6.62
N MET A 85 9.23 -9.88 5.72
CA MET A 85 9.53 -11.27 6.02
C MET A 85 10.72 -11.34 6.99
N GLN A 86 10.42 -11.60 8.24
CA GLN A 86 11.39 -12.14 9.20
C GLN A 86 11.06 -13.62 9.38
N GLU A 87 12.02 -14.49 9.27
CA GLU A 87 11.79 -15.90 9.56
C GLU A 87 12.12 -16.22 11.04
N PRO A 88 11.23 -16.95 11.75
CA PRO A 88 9.90 -17.41 11.32
C PRO A 88 8.86 -16.29 11.32
N GLN A 89 8.08 -16.16 10.25
CA GLN A 89 7.00 -15.18 10.17
C GLN A 89 5.86 -15.57 11.13
N GLU A 90 5.71 -14.84 12.22
CA GLU A 90 4.67 -15.09 13.22
C GLU A 90 3.33 -14.40 12.87
N TYR A 91 3.38 -13.28 12.13
CA TYR A 91 2.20 -12.49 11.80
C TYR A 91 2.13 -12.15 10.32
N LYS A 92 0.89 -11.96 9.84
CA LYS A 92 0.56 -11.51 8.48
C LYS A 92 -0.27 -10.25 8.56
N ILE A 93 -0.19 -9.43 7.51
CA ILE A 93 -0.94 -8.19 7.42
C ILE A 93 -1.74 -8.15 6.12
N LEU A 94 -2.95 -7.60 6.19
CA LEU A 94 -3.80 -7.32 5.05
C LEU A 94 -4.22 -5.86 5.07
N LEU A 95 -4.22 -5.22 3.90
CA LEU A 95 -4.79 -3.88 3.75
C LEU A 95 -6.31 -3.98 3.79
N HIS A 96 -6.92 -3.51 4.89
CA HIS A 96 -8.36 -3.57 5.13
C HIS A 96 -9.10 -2.43 4.44
N SER A 97 -8.59 -1.20 4.57
CA SER A 97 -9.18 -0.03 3.91
C SER A 97 -8.13 1.06 3.64
N TYR A 98 -8.44 1.87 2.64
CA TYR A 98 -7.67 3.02 2.24
C TYR A 98 -8.60 4.22 2.21
N GLU A 99 -8.46 5.14 3.16
CA GLU A 99 -9.43 6.21 3.40
C GLU A 99 -8.78 7.58 3.14
N LYS A 100 -9.51 8.46 2.43
CA LYS A 100 -9.19 9.89 2.40
C LYS A 100 -9.53 10.55 3.72
N LEU A 101 -8.63 11.39 4.23
CA LEU A 101 -8.92 12.20 5.42
C LEU A 101 -9.62 13.49 5.02
N LYS A 102 -10.81 13.74 5.59
CA LYS A 102 -11.76 14.80 5.17
C LYS A 102 -11.29 16.25 5.37
N ASN A 103 -10.15 16.48 6.00
CA ASN A 103 -9.73 17.81 6.46
C ASN A 103 -8.70 18.50 5.57
N SER A 104 -8.36 17.98 4.40
CA SER A 104 -7.45 18.66 3.48
C SER A 104 -8.22 19.23 2.30
N GLU A 105 -8.11 20.55 2.10
CA GLU A 105 -8.64 21.26 0.92
C GLU A 105 -8.05 20.73 -0.41
N SER A 106 -7.05 19.86 -0.32
CA SER A 106 -6.30 19.29 -1.44
C SER A 106 -6.79 17.90 -1.89
N ASN A 107 -7.92 17.41 -1.39
CA ASN A 107 -8.37 16.02 -1.60
C ASN A 107 -8.96 15.72 -2.99
N GLU A 108 -8.92 16.65 -3.93
CA GLU A 108 -9.39 16.41 -5.29
C GLU A 108 -8.37 15.71 -6.19
N ASN A 109 -7.16 15.52 -5.69
CA ASN A 109 -6.01 15.07 -6.49
C ASN A 109 -6.08 13.59 -6.87
N MET A 110 -6.79 12.79 -6.12
CA MET A 110 -6.92 11.36 -6.32
C MET A 110 -8.37 10.92 -6.10
N ARG A 111 -8.88 10.04 -6.94
CA ARG A 111 -10.14 9.34 -6.67
C ARG A 111 -9.99 8.47 -5.42
N ASP A 112 -11.12 8.16 -4.77
CA ASP A 112 -11.10 7.19 -3.69
C ASP A 112 -10.55 5.86 -4.23
N PRO A 113 -9.58 5.22 -3.54
CA PRO A 113 -9.06 3.95 -3.97
C PRO A 113 -10.18 2.91 -4.02
N GLU A 114 -10.25 2.19 -5.14
CA GLU A 114 -11.19 1.09 -5.31
C GLU A 114 -10.48 -0.23 -5.01
N PHE A 115 -11.16 -1.09 -4.28
CA PHE A 115 -10.68 -2.43 -4.00
C PHE A 115 -10.72 -3.29 -5.27
N MET A 116 -9.62 -3.96 -5.55
CA MET A 116 -9.53 -4.92 -6.66
C MET A 116 -8.85 -6.19 -6.22
N ASP A 117 -9.43 -7.31 -6.60
CA ASP A 117 -8.80 -8.61 -6.48
C ASP A 117 -7.98 -8.90 -7.74
N VAL A 118 -6.70 -9.14 -7.54
CA VAL A 118 -5.80 -9.58 -8.61
C VAL A 118 -5.46 -11.05 -8.39
N SER A 119 -5.78 -11.86 -9.37
CA SER A 119 -5.43 -13.28 -9.35
C SER A 119 -4.11 -13.54 -10.05
N SER A 120 -3.25 -14.32 -9.42
CA SER A 120 -2.02 -14.82 -10.03
C SER A 120 -1.98 -16.34 -9.99
N THR A 121 -1.41 -16.94 -11.02
CA THR A 121 -1.18 -18.39 -11.03
C THR A 121 0.19 -18.67 -10.41
N GLN A 122 0.21 -19.51 -9.39
CA GLN A 122 1.43 -19.99 -8.78
C GLN A 122 1.65 -21.45 -9.10
N VAL A 123 2.92 -21.82 -9.28
CA VAL A 123 3.33 -23.22 -9.46
C VAL A 123 3.96 -23.68 -8.15
N SER A 124 3.44 -24.73 -7.57
CA SER A 124 4.03 -25.42 -6.43
C SER A 124 4.35 -26.88 -6.79
N LEU A 125 5.32 -27.49 -6.11
CA LEU A 125 5.58 -28.90 -6.26
C LEU A 125 4.79 -29.69 -5.19
N LEU A 126 4.09 -30.73 -5.63
CA LEU A 126 3.53 -31.72 -4.71
C LEU A 126 4.67 -32.57 -4.11
N ALA A 127 4.38 -33.23 -3.00
CA ALA A 127 5.34 -34.18 -2.39
C ALA A 127 5.76 -35.30 -3.36
N SER A 128 4.94 -35.57 -4.40
CA SER A 128 5.26 -36.49 -5.51
C SER A 128 6.24 -35.92 -6.53
N GLY A 129 6.66 -34.65 -6.41
CA GLY A 129 7.49 -33.95 -7.38
C GLY A 129 6.72 -33.44 -8.60
N GLN A 130 5.40 -33.64 -8.68
CA GLN A 130 4.58 -33.13 -9.78
C GLN A 130 4.21 -31.65 -9.57
N PRO A 131 4.22 -30.83 -10.63
CA PRO A 131 3.80 -29.44 -10.53
C PRO A 131 2.28 -29.36 -10.30
N LYS A 132 1.89 -28.51 -9.35
CA LYS A 132 0.51 -28.12 -9.09
C LYS A 132 0.33 -26.66 -9.42
N LEU A 133 -0.62 -26.36 -10.26
CA LEU A 133 -1.08 -24.99 -10.51
C LEU A 133 -2.15 -24.63 -9.48
N SER A 134 -1.99 -23.50 -8.83
CA SER A 134 -2.99 -22.92 -7.95
C SER A 134 -3.18 -21.45 -8.29
N THR A 135 -4.44 -20.98 -8.23
CA THR A 135 -4.74 -19.56 -8.34
C THR A 135 -4.68 -18.96 -6.94
N VAL A 136 -3.89 -17.92 -6.79
CA VAL A 136 -3.83 -17.14 -5.56
C VAL A 136 -4.44 -15.78 -5.84
N VAL A 137 -5.43 -15.41 -5.04
CA VAL A 137 -6.06 -14.10 -5.10
C VAL A 137 -5.32 -13.18 -4.15
N HIS A 138 -4.87 -12.05 -4.68
CA HIS A 138 -4.22 -10.99 -3.92
C HIS A 138 -5.16 -9.79 -3.85
N THR A 139 -5.34 -9.28 -2.66
CA THR A 139 -6.11 -8.06 -2.42
C THR A 139 -5.24 -6.84 -2.69
N ASN A 140 -5.65 -5.99 -3.61
CA ASN A 140 -4.95 -4.75 -3.96
C ASN A 140 -5.96 -3.60 -4.06
N TYR A 141 -5.47 -2.38 -3.88
CA TYR A 141 -6.24 -1.17 -4.13
C TYR A 141 -5.69 -0.45 -5.35
N TRP A 142 -6.54 -0.21 -6.33
CA TRP A 142 -6.23 0.56 -7.52
C TRP A 142 -6.79 1.95 -7.40
N ASN A 143 -6.08 2.90 -7.97
CA ASN A 143 -6.60 4.24 -8.06
C ASN A 143 -6.12 4.94 -9.33
N THR A 144 -7.00 5.69 -9.97
CA THR A 144 -6.63 6.58 -11.07
C THR A 144 -6.43 7.98 -10.51
N THR A 145 -5.24 8.52 -10.65
CA THR A 145 -4.92 9.84 -10.11
C THR A 145 -5.52 10.96 -10.95
N HIS A 146 -6.26 11.86 -10.31
CA HIS A 146 -6.49 13.21 -10.83
C HIS A 146 -5.46 14.11 -10.15
N ILE A 147 -4.45 14.54 -10.90
CA ILE A 147 -3.35 15.25 -10.27
C ILE A 147 -3.50 16.73 -10.46
N VAL A 148 -3.60 17.44 -9.34
CA VAL A 148 -3.21 18.85 -9.26
C VAL A 148 -1.77 18.84 -8.75
N PRO A 149 -0.79 19.20 -9.57
CA PRO A 149 0.61 19.18 -9.16
C PRO A 149 0.84 20.01 -7.89
N GLY A 150 1.60 19.45 -6.98
CA GLY A 150 2.14 20.17 -5.82
C GLY A 150 1.28 20.21 -4.56
N GLN A 151 0.05 19.67 -4.57
CA GLN A 151 -0.76 19.60 -3.36
C GLN A 151 -0.80 18.16 -2.82
N PRO A 152 -0.28 17.89 -1.60
CA PRO A 152 -0.36 16.56 -1.02
C PRO A 152 -1.78 16.24 -0.55
N GLY A 153 -2.29 15.05 -0.89
CA GLY A 153 -3.51 14.50 -0.32
C GLY A 153 -3.24 13.73 0.96
N ASP A 154 -4.10 13.86 1.97
CA ASP A 154 -3.99 13.12 3.23
C ASP A 154 -4.81 11.83 3.20
N PHE A 155 -4.19 10.72 3.55
CA PHE A 155 -4.77 9.38 3.50
C PHE A 155 -4.48 8.61 4.79
N MET A 156 -5.28 7.57 5.02
CA MET A 156 -5.07 6.60 6.08
C MET A 156 -5.29 5.20 5.55
N CYS A 157 -4.28 4.35 5.71
CA CYS A 157 -4.39 2.91 5.54
C CYS A 157 -4.77 2.28 6.87
N ILE A 158 -5.72 1.35 6.86
CA ILE A 158 -6.05 0.49 7.98
C ILE A 158 -5.69 -0.93 7.59
N PHE A 159 -5.00 -1.61 8.46
CA PHE A 159 -4.54 -2.97 8.24
C PHE A 159 -5.12 -3.92 9.28
N GLU A 160 -5.40 -5.15 8.85
CA GLU A 160 -5.72 -6.28 9.71
C GLU A 160 -4.47 -7.10 9.97
N ILE A 161 -4.27 -7.49 11.22
CA ILE A 161 -3.16 -8.35 11.65
C ILE A 161 -3.72 -9.72 11.97
N TYR A 162 -3.08 -10.76 11.45
CA TYR A 162 -3.39 -12.17 11.70
C TYR A 162 -2.15 -12.91 12.20
N ASP A 163 -2.33 -13.83 13.12
CA ASP A 163 -1.24 -14.73 13.54
C ASP A 163 -0.94 -15.79 12.46
N LYS A 164 0.11 -16.58 12.66
CA LYS A 164 0.51 -17.66 11.75
C LYS A 164 -0.55 -18.75 11.56
N LYS A 165 -1.54 -18.85 12.47
CA LYS A 165 -2.66 -19.80 12.38
C LYS A 165 -3.86 -19.19 11.66
N GLY A 166 -3.79 -17.91 11.28
CA GLY A 166 -4.86 -17.18 10.64
C GLY A 166 -5.90 -16.61 11.62
N ALA A 167 -5.59 -16.59 12.94
CA ALA A 167 -6.46 -15.94 13.90
C ALA A 167 -6.25 -14.41 13.86
N PHE A 168 -7.37 -13.67 13.89
CA PHE A 168 -7.34 -12.22 13.92
C PHE A 168 -6.75 -11.70 15.24
N VAL A 169 -5.77 -10.81 15.14
CA VAL A 169 -5.06 -10.21 16.28
C VAL A 169 -5.59 -8.81 16.56
N GLY A 170 -5.74 -7.98 15.52
CA GLY A 170 -6.22 -6.61 15.66
C GLY A 170 -6.03 -5.78 14.39
N PHE A 171 -6.33 -4.49 14.53
CA PHE A 171 -6.12 -3.48 13.50
C PHE A 171 -4.96 -2.55 13.88
N CYS A 172 -4.23 -2.05 12.89
CA CYS A 172 -3.34 -0.90 13.04
C CYS A 172 -3.58 0.10 11.91
N ALA A 173 -3.12 1.33 12.08
CA ALA A 173 -3.35 2.38 11.10
C ALA A 173 -2.08 3.18 10.80
N TRP A 174 -1.94 3.60 9.56
CA TRP A 174 -0.87 4.46 9.08
C TRP A 174 -1.44 5.66 8.34
N LYS A 175 -1.08 6.85 8.82
CA LYS A 175 -1.45 8.12 8.19
C LYS A 175 -0.30 8.60 7.33
N HIS A 176 -0.62 9.01 6.11
CA HIS A 176 0.39 9.47 5.16
C HIS A 176 -0.19 10.46 4.17
N LYS A 177 0.71 11.11 3.44
CA LYS A 177 0.38 12.01 2.33
C LYS A 177 0.84 11.40 1.02
N ILE A 178 0.09 11.69 -0.04
CA ILE A 178 0.56 11.41 -1.40
C ILE A 178 0.79 12.75 -2.08
N GLN A 179 2.00 12.94 -2.56
CA GLN A 179 2.41 14.09 -3.36
C GLN A 179 2.70 13.65 -4.78
N SER A 180 2.10 14.30 -5.74
CA SER A 180 2.29 14.02 -7.16
C SER A 180 2.89 15.22 -7.88
N GLY A 181 3.90 14.96 -8.70
CA GLY A 181 4.54 15.95 -9.58
C GLY A 181 5.35 17.04 -8.88
N ASP A 182 6.23 17.68 -9.61
CA ASP A 182 6.86 18.94 -9.21
C ASP A 182 6.06 20.12 -9.73
N GLN A 183 5.92 21.17 -8.91
CA GLN A 183 5.28 22.43 -9.32
C GLN A 183 6.10 23.26 -10.32
N THR A 184 7.20 22.75 -10.81
CA THR A 184 8.07 23.46 -11.73
C THR A 184 7.74 23.09 -13.17
N ALA A 185 6.79 23.78 -13.75
CA ALA A 185 6.66 23.97 -15.19
C ALA A 185 6.07 25.35 -15.47
#